data_1bd5ea3ee325fcd061f400ab7695d706
#
_entry.id   1bd5ea3ee325fcd061f400ab7695d706
#
_cell.length_a   1.000
_cell.length_b   1.000
_cell.length_c   1.000
_cell.angle_alpha   90.00
_cell.angle_beta   90.00
_cell.angle_gamma   90.00
#
_symmetry.space_group_name_H-M   'P 1'
#
loop_
_entity.id
_entity.type
_entity.pdbx_description
1 polymer ?
#
loop_
_entity_poly.entity_id
_entity_poly.type
_entity_poly.pdbx_seq_one_letter_code
_entity_poly.pdbx_strand_id
1 'polypeptide(L)'
;MKIILGAAQFGLDYGISNMHGKTTIQEAKKILQYAYSNDIEMIDTAIQYGNSENVIGHSIDKGDNWKIVTKTINFSGDCINQGHIKQLKDSLNKSLLNLGESNLYGLLIHSCDNIFLPGGERLFKTMEAMKDEGFINKIGVSVYSSEQINRVLDNYAIDLIQLPISILDQRLINDGSLARLKEHNVEIHARS
;
A
#
# COMPACT_ATOMS: atom_id res chain seq x y z
N MET A 1 12.34 8.90 -12.27
CA MET A 1 11.96 7.67 -11.54
C MET A 1 12.23 7.94 -10.08
N LYS A 2 11.28 7.66 -9.19
CA LYS A 2 11.48 7.80 -7.73
C LYS A 2 11.59 6.40 -7.12
N ILE A 3 12.40 6.27 -6.10
CA ILE A 3 12.56 5.02 -5.34
C ILE A 3 11.58 5.05 -4.17
N ILE A 4 10.97 3.90 -3.87
CA ILE A 4 10.11 3.68 -2.71
C ILE A 4 10.76 2.61 -1.84
N LEU A 5 10.90 2.87 -0.55
CA LEU A 5 11.45 1.92 0.39
C LEU A 5 10.38 0.89 0.78
N GLY A 6 10.56 -0.38 0.38
CA GLY A 6 9.69 -1.48 0.81
C GLY A 6 10.03 -1.94 2.23
N ALA A 7 9.04 -1.98 3.12
CA ALA A 7 9.26 -2.24 4.54
C ALA A 7 8.78 -3.63 5.02
N ALA A 8 8.52 -4.58 4.12
CA ALA A 8 8.04 -5.92 4.53
C ALA A 8 9.01 -6.61 5.50
N GLN A 9 10.33 -6.49 5.29
CA GLN A 9 11.35 -7.08 6.15
C GLN A 9 11.48 -6.41 7.53
N PHE A 10 10.89 -5.25 7.74
CA PHE A 10 10.84 -4.64 9.07
C PHE A 10 9.88 -5.38 10.01
N GLY A 11 8.94 -6.14 9.45
CA GLY A 11 7.93 -6.88 10.22
C GLY A 11 7.93 -8.40 10.04
N LEU A 12 8.52 -8.91 8.96
CA LEU A 12 8.46 -10.31 8.56
C LEU A 12 9.84 -10.82 8.12
N ASP A 13 10.05 -12.12 8.20
CA ASP A 13 11.16 -12.82 7.55
C ASP A 13 10.85 -12.96 6.05
N TYR A 14 10.89 -11.85 5.33
CA TYR A 14 10.45 -11.74 3.95
C TYR A 14 11.63 -11.76 2.97
N GLY A 15 11.40 -12.40 1.80
CA GLY A 15 12.33 -12.45 0.67
C GLY A 15 12.99 -13.81 0.49
N ILE A 16 12.98 -14.33 -0.76
CA ILE A 16 13.52 -15.65 -1.13
C ILE A 16 15.02 -15.77 -0.81
N SER A 17 15.75 -14.68 -0.96
CA SER A 17 17.20 -14.60 -0.68
C SER A 17 17.53 -14.08 0.73
N ASN A 18 16.53 -13.83 1.57
CA ASN A 18 16.75 -13.32 2.92
C ASN A 18 17.28 -14.45 3.83
N MET A 19 18.55 -14.37 4.20
CA MET A 19 19.21 -15.30 5.12
C MET A 19 19.34 -14.74 6.54
N HIS A 20 18.96 -13.49 6.79
CA HIS A 20 19.17 -12.80 8.06
C HIS A 20 17.88 -12.61 8.87
N GLY A 21 16.73 -13.04 8.31
CA GLY A 21 15.44 -12.90 8.94
C GLY A 21 14.92 -11.45 8.97
N LYS A 22 14.10 -11.15 9.94
CA LYS A 22 13.50 -9.84 10.12
C LYS A 22 14.56 -8.78 10.52
N THR A 23 14.49 -7.60 9.93
CA THR A 23 15.36 -6.47 10.25
C THR A 23 15.17 -6.02 11.71
N THR A 24 16.24 -5.81 12.45
CA THR A 24 16.18 -5.27 13.82
C THR A 24 15.70 -3.81 13.80
N ILE A 25 15.12 -3.34 14.92
CA ILE A 25 14.68 -1.94 15.04
C ILE A 25 15.84 -0.95 14.83
N GLN A 26 17.02 -1.27 15.41
CA GLN A 26 18.22 -0.43 15.25
C GLN A 26 18.66 -0.33 13.79
N GLU A 27 18.60 -1.44 13.06
CA GLU A 27 18.97 -1.46 11.64
C GLU A 27 17.91 -0.78 10.77
N ALA A 28 16.63 -1.00 11.07
CA ALA A 28 15.53 -0.31 10.40
C ALA A 28 15.67 1.22 10.53
N LYS A 29 16.02 1.71 11.72
CA LYS A 29 16.26 3.15 11.94
C LYS A 29 17.42 3.67 11.06
N LYS A 30 18.54 2.97 10.98
CA LYS A 30 19.66 3.36 10.11
C LYS A 30 19.26 3.36 8.62
N ILE A 31 18.52 2.34 8.19
CA ILE A 31 18.03 2.25 6.81
C ILE A 31 17.12 3.44 6.48
N LEU A 32 16.18 3.77 7.36
CA LEU A 32 15.26 4.90 7.18
C LEU A 32 16.01 6.23 7.14
N GLN A 33 16.93 6.48 8.08
CA GLN A 33 17.75 7.68 8.09
C GLN A 33 18.64 7.80 6.83
N TYR A 34 19.26 6.69 6.40
CA TYR A 34 20.05 6.68 5.17
C TYR A 34 19.19 6.92 3.93
N ALA A 35 18.03 6.30 3.85
CA ALA A 35 17.09 6.49 2.74
C ALA A 35 16.64 7.96 2.65
N TYR A 36 16.21 8.55 3.77
CA TYR A 36 15.77 9.94 3.81
C TYR A 36 16.88 10.93 3.43
N SER A 37 18.11 10.71 3.92
CA SER A 37 19.28 11.54 3.56
C SER A 37 19.70 11.42 2.08
N ASN A 38 19.13 10.47 1.34
CA ASN A 38 19.33 10.27 -0.10
C ASN A 38 18.05 10.50 -0.93
N ASP A 39 17.18 11.39 -0.47
CA ASP A 39 15.94 11.80 -1.16
C ASP A 39 14.94 10.66 -1.40
N ILE A 40 14.99 9.58 -0.64
CA ILE A 40 13.98 8.53 -0.63
C ILE A 40 12.97 8.87 0.47
N GLU A 41 11.90 9.52 0.09
CA GLU A 41 10.88 10.08 1.00
C GLU A 41 9.59 9.25 1.06
N MET A 42 9.55 8.08 0.43
CA MET A 42 8.35 7.26 0.37
C MET A 42 8.60 5.86 0.91
N ILE A 43 7.67 5.39 1.75
CA ILE A 43 7.69 4.04 2.34
C ILE A 43 6.44 3.28 1.89
N ASP A 44 6.63 2.02 1.47
CA ASP A 44 5.58 1.04 1.25
C ASP A 44 5.57 0.00 2.37
N THR A 45 4.46 -0.09 3.07
CA THR A 45 4.21 -1.08 4.13
C THR A 45 2.83 -1.71 4.00
N ALA A 46 2.42 -2.51 4.96
CA ALA A 46 1.06 -3.02 5.13
C ALA A 46 0.80 -3.40 6.58
N ILE A 47 -0.43 -3.23 7.05
CA ILE A 47 -0.85 -3.68 8.37
C ILE A 47 -0.62 -5.19 8.57
N GLN A 48 -0.62 -5.97 7.48
CA GLN A 48 -0.36 -7.41 7.50
C GLN A 48 1.12 -7.79 7.45
N TYR A 49 2.05 -6.82 7.41
CA TYR A 49 3.49 -7.09 7.45
C TYR A 49 4.00 -7.18 8.91
N GLY A 50 3.35 -8.00 9.72
CA GLY A 50 3.72 -8.21 11.12
C GLY A 50 3.71 -6.91 11.91
N ASN A 51 4.86 -6.51 12.47
CA ASN A 51 5.00 -5.26 13.21
C ASN A 51 5.70 -4.14 12.43
N SER A 52 5.74 -4.22 11.08
CA SER A 52 6.44 -3.26 10.22
C SER A 52 6.01 -1.81 10.47
N GLU A 53 4.69 -1.53 10.52
CA GLU A 53 4.19 -0.17 10.78
C GLU A 53 4.68 0.38 12.12
N ASN A 54 4.70 -0.44 13.16
CA ASN A 54 5.16 -0.05 14.48
C ASN A 54 6.68 0.23 14.50
N VAL A 55 7.47 -0.60 13.78
CA VAL A 55 8.91 -0.37 13.61
C VAL A 55 9.16 0.96 12.88
N ILE A 56 8.42 1.25 11.82
CA ILE A 56 8.51 2.53 11.09
C ILE A 56 8.21 3.70 12.03
N GLY A 57 7.05 3.69 12.70
CA GLY A 57 6.62 4.78 13.57
C GLY A 57 7.57 5.08 14.73
N HIS A 58 8.33 4.06 15.22
CA HIS A 58 9.36 4.25 16.24
C HIS A 58 10.75 4.63 15.68
N SER A 59 10.96 4.52 14.36
CA SER A 59 12.27 4.67 13.74
C SER A 59 12.43 5.93 12.91
N ILE A 60 11.32 6.51 12.40
CA ILE A 60 11.33 7.79 11.68
C ILE A 60 11.49 8.95 12.67
N ASP A 61 12.20 9.99 12.26
CA ASP A 61 12.34 11.19 13.05
C ASP A 61 11.12 12.10 12.87
N LYS A 62 10.64 12.73 13.96
CA LYS A 62 9.39 13.53 13.98
C LYS A 62 9.38 14.78 13.08
N GLY A 63 10.49 15.12 12.47
CA GLY A 63 10.59 16.24 11.53
C GLY A 63 10.62 15.82 10.06
N ASP A 64 10.65 14.52 9.80
CA ASP A 64 10.71 13.99 8.46
C ASP A 64 9.34 13.99 7.79
N ASN A 65 9.32 14.29 6.51
CA ASN A 65 8.08 14.40 5.72
C ASN A 65 7.86 13.13 4.89
N TRP A 66 7.79 11.97 5.57
CA TRP A 66 7.60 10.69 4.90
C TRP A 66 6.22 10.56 4.26
N LYS A 67 6.20 10.11 3.02
CA LYS A 67 4.99 9.69 2.30
C LYS A 67 4.77 8.21 2.55
N ILE A 68 3.87 7.86 3.45
CA ILE A 68 3.64 6.46 3.81
C ILE A 68 2.43 5.91 3.06
N VAL A 69 2.65 4.81 2.35
CA VAL A 69 1.61 4.00 1.73
C VAL A 69 1.47 2.71 2.52
N THR A 70 0.27 2.42 2.99
CA THR A 70 -0.06 1.13 3.61
C THR A 70 -1.22 0.45 2.91
N LYS A 71 -1.61 -0.71 3.38
CA LYS A 71 -2.63 -1.54 2.74
C LYS A 71 -3.67 -1.99 3.76
N THR A 72 -4.90 -2.18 3.29
CA THR A 72 -5.99 -2.76 4.09
C THR A 72 -5.63 -4.17 4.54
N ILE A 73 -6.37 -4.68 5.52
CA ILE A 73 -6.44 -6.12 5.74
C ILE A 73 -7.05 -6.82 4.53
N ASN A 74 -6.82 -8.13 4.40
CA ASN A 74 -7.58 -8.96 3.47
C ASN A 74 -8.91 -9.33 4.11
N PHE A 75 -9.99 -9.19 3.35
CA PHE A 75 -11.33 -9.55 3.80
C PHE A 75 -11.64 -10.97 3.33
N SER A 76 -12.13 -11.81 4.24
CA SER A 76 -12.48 -13.21 3.96
C SER A 76 -13.99 -13.35 3.72
N GLY A 77 -14.38 -14.41 3.00
CA GLY A 77 -15.78 -14.73 2.67
C GLY A 77 -16.17 -14.28 1.26
N ASP A 78 -17.42 -14.56 0.90
CA ASP A 78 -17.94 -14.41 -0.46
C ASP A 78 -18.67 -13.06 -0.68
N CYS A 79 -18.75 -12.23 0.35
CA CYS A 79 -19.37 -10.90 0.26
C CYS A 79 -18.75 -9.93 1.29
N ILE A 80 -18.86 -8.64 1.01
CA ILE A 80 -18.49 -7.57 1.92
C ILE A 80 -19.74 -7.09 2.67
N ASN A 81 -19.67 -7.17 4.00
CA ASN A 81 -20.75 -6.79 4.89
C ASN A 81 -20.33 -5.65 5.85
N GLN A 82 -21.25 -5.22 6.71
CA GLN A 82 -21.01 -4.13 7.66
C GLN A 82 -19.87 -4.42 8.67
N GLY A 83 -19.66 -5.68 9.00
CA GLY A 83 -18.53 -6.10 9.85
C GLY A 83 -17.19 -5.83 9.18
N HIS A 84 -17.07 -6.07 7.87
CA HIS A 84 -15.87 -5.77 7.09
C HIS A 84 -15.61 -4.26 6.98
N ILE A 85 -16.65 -3.45 6.86
CA ILE A 85 -16.52 -1.98 6.86
C ILE A 85 -16.00 -1.49 8.21
N LYS A 86 -16.49 -2.07 9.32
CA LYS A 86 -15.93 -1.77 10.64
C LYS A 86 -14.46 -2.18 10.75
N GLN A 87 -14.11 -3.39 10.29
CA GLN A 87 -12.72 -3.87 10.26
C GLN A 87 -11.80 -2.97 9.44
N LEU A 88 -12.27 -2.45 8.29
CA LEU A 88 -11.52 -1.49 7.48
C LEU A 88 -11.20 -0.22 8.28
N LYS A 89 -12.20 0.36 8.94
CA LYS A 89 -12.03 1.56 9.78
C LYS A 89 -11.09 1.32 10.95
N ASP A 90 -11.30 0.22 11.66
CA ASP A 90 -10.48 -0.17 12.81
C ASP A 90 -9.02 -0.42 12.38
N SER A 91 -8.80 -1.02 11.19
CA SER A 91 -7.46 -1.27 10.65
C SER A 91 -6.73 0.02 10.25
N LEU A 92 -7.42 1.00 9.64
CA LEU A 92 -6.83 2.31 9.36
C LEU A 92 -6.42 3.03 10.65
N ASN A 93 -7.31 3.09 11.63
CA ASN A 93 -7.00 3.71 12.92
C ASN A 93 -5.78 3.06 13.58
N LYS A 94 -5.69 1.73 13.50
CA LYS A 94 -4.53 0.99 14.02
C LYS A 94 -3.26 1.32 13.23
N SER A 95 -3.32 1.42 11.91
CA SER A 95 -2.17 1.81 11.08
C SER A 95 -1.68 3.22 11.42
N LEU A 96 -2.58 4.21 11.55
CA LEU A 96 -2.24 5.57 11.95
C LEU A 96 -1.56 5.58 13.33
N LEU A 97 -2.10 4.85 14.30
CA LEU A 97 -1.53 4.73 15.64
C LEU A 97 -0.13 4.07 15.61
N ASN A 98 0.03 2.97 14.87
CA ASN A 98 1.30 2.25 14.76
C ASN A 98 2.39 3.11 14.12
N LEU A 99 2.03 3.87 13.11
CA LEU A 99 2.94 4.75 12.36
C LEU A 99 3.21 6.08 13.09
N GLY A 100 2.36 6.45 14.07
CA GLY A 100 2.45 7.74 14.76
C GLY A 100 2.04 8.93 13.88
N GLU A 101 1.22 8.68 12.85
CA GLU A 101 0.79 9.65 11.85
C GLU A 101 -0.69 10.02 12.01
N SER A 102 -1.06 11.23 11.61
CA SER A 102 -2.45 11.69 11.56
C SER A 102 -3.12 11.40 10.22
N ASN A 103 -2.36 11.24 9.16
CA ASN A 103 -2.82 10.88 7.83
C ASN A 103 -1.77 10.03 7.08
N LEU A 104 -2.21 9.37 6.01
CA LEU A 104 -1.36 8.57 5.13
C LEU A 104 -1.30 9.19 3.73
N TYR A 105 -0.17 9.06 3.06
CA TYR A 105 -0.07 9.40 1.64
C TYR A 105 -0.99 8.55 0.78
N GLY A 106 -1.09 7.24 1.08
CA GLY A 106 -1.98 6.35 0.35
C GLY A 106 -2.43 5.13 1.15
N LEU A 107 -3.65 4.70 0.90
CA LEU A 107 -4.19 3.43 1.37
C LEU A 107 -4.56 2.57 0.17
N LEU A 108 -4.01 1.36 0.08
CA LEU A 108 -4.31 0.40 -0.97
C LEU A 108 -5.26 -0.69 -0.48
N ILE A 109 -6.22 -1.08 -1.29
CA ILE A 109 -6.86 -2.38 -1.15
C ILE A 109 -5.80 -3.45 -1.41
N HIS A 110 -5.49 -4.27 -0.40
CA HIS A 110 -4.39 -5.24 -0.47
C HIS A 110 -4.67 -6.38 -1.46
N SER A 111 -5.90 -6.89 -1.45
CA SER A 111 -6.41 -7.83 -2.45
C SER A 111 -7.49 -7.14 -3.27
N CYS A 112 -7.19 -6.75 -4.50
CA CYS A 112 -8.15 -6.00 -5.32
C CYS A 112 -9.45 -6.78 -5.58
N ASP A 113 -9.41 -8.11 -5.54
CA ASP A 113 -10.60 -8.94 -5.74
C ASP A 113 -11.68 -8.70 -4.68
N ASN A 114 -11.32 -8.20 -3.49
CA ASN A 114 -12.29 -7.86 -2.44
C ASN A 114 -13.29 -6.79 -2.87
N ILE A 115 -12.91 -5.83 -3.72
CA ILE A 115 -13.84 -4.78 -4.19
C ILE A 115 -14.82 -5.29 -5.25
N PHE A 116 -14.58 -6.48 -5.79
CA PHE A 116 -15.46 -7.12 -6.79
C PHE A 116 -16.37 -8.19 -6.19
N LEU A 117 -16.26 -8.47 -4.90
CA LEU A 117 -17.24 -9.29 -4.18
C LEU A 117 -18.58 -8.55 -4.05
N PRO A 118 -19.72 -9.27 -3.92
CA PRO A 118 -20.99 -8.64 -3.56
C PRO A 118 -20.84 -7.71 -2.35
N GLY A 119 -21.21 -6.44 -2.50
CA GLY A 119 -21.02 -5.40 -1.48
C GLY A 119 -19.63 -4.78 -1.41
N GLY A 120 -18.68 -5.19 -2.28
CA GLY A 120 -17.30 -4.71 -2.31
C GLY A 120 -17.18 -3.21 -2.60
N GLU A 121 -18.14 -2.63 -3.33
CA GLU A 121 -18.23 -1.19 -3.57
C GLU A 121 -18.28 -0.36 -2.28
N ARG A 122 -18.74 -0.96 -1.17
CA ARG A 122 -18.77 -0.31 0.15
C ARG A 122 -17.36 -0.06 0.71
N LEU A 123 -16.40 -0.95 0.42
CA LEU A 123 -15.00 -0.74 0.82
C LEU A 123 -14.47 0.54 0.17
N PHE A 124 -14.68 0.66 -1.15
CA PHE A 124 -14.21 1.82 -1.91
C PHE A 124 -14.88 3.12 -1.43
N LYS A 125 -16.20 3.14 -1.29
CA LYS A 125 -16.95 4.28 -0.74
C LYS A 125 -16.49 4.67 0.66
N THR A 126 -16.13 3.69 1.49
CA THR A 126 -15.60 3.98 2.82
C THR A 126 -14.23 4.64 2.74
N MET A 127 -13.37 4.21 1.81
CA MET A 127 -12.07 4.85 1.58
C MET A 127 -12.21 6.26 1.00
N GLU A 128 -13.21 6.51 0.15
CA GLU A 128 -13.56 7.86 -0.32
C GLU A 128 -13.91 8.78 0.87
N ALA A 129 -14.77 8.30 1.77
CA ALA A 129 -15.11 9.06 2.99
C ALA A 129 -13.87 9.32 3.87
N MET A 130 -12.97 8.35 4.03
CA MET A 130 -11.70 8.52 4.76
C MET A 130 -10.77 9.55 4.08
N LYS A 131 -10.80 9.64 2.75
CA LYS A 131 -10.06 10.64 1.98
C LYS A 131 -10.66 12.04 2.18
N ASP A 132 -11.98 12.17 2.13
CA ASP A 132 -12.70 13.43 2.37
C ASP A 132 -12.51 13.92 3.80
N GLU A 133 -12.41 13.02 4.78
CA GLU A 133 -12.11 13.31 6.18
C GLU A 133 -10.62 13.64 6.43
N GLY A 134 -9.74 13.48 5.43
CA GLY A 134 -8.32 13.81 5.49
C GLY A 134 -7.42 12.75 6.15
N PHE A 135 -7.91 11.54 6.41
CA PHE A 135 -7.10 10.45 6.96
C PHE A 135 -6.17 9.81 5.92
N ILE A 136 -6.54 9.87 4.64
CA ILE A 136 -5.72 9.39 3.53
C ILE A 136 -5.75 10.40 2.38
N ASN A 137 -4.64 10.57 1.68
CA ASN A 137 -4.57 11.49 0.54
C ASN A 137 -4.91 10.78 -0.79
N LYS A 138 -4.60 9.49 -0.90
CA LYS A 138 -4.79 8.71 -2.12
C LYS A 138 -5.40 7.35 -1.83
N ILE A 139 -6.32 6.94 -2.71
CA ILE A 139 -6.93 5.62 -2.72
C ILE A 139 -6.32 4.81 -3.84
N GLY A 140 -5.99 3.56 -3.57
CA GLY A 140 -5.46 2.68 -4.59
C GLY A 140 -5.71 1.21 -4.36
N VAL A 141 -5.11 0.40 -5.23
CA VAL A 141 -5.23 -1.06 -5.21
C VAL A 141 -3.88 -1.72 -5.48
N SER A 142 -3.69 -2.93 -4.95
CA SER A 142 -2.58 -3.80 -5.33
C SER A 142 -3.09 -4.88 -6.28
N VAL A 143 -2.47 -5.00 -7.44
CA VAL A 143 -2.90 -5.88 -8.54
C VAL A 143 -1.76 -6.75 -9.06
N TYR A 144 -2.09 -7.79 -9.83
CA TYR A 144 -1.13 -8.75 -10.39
C TYR A 144 -1.29 -8.98 -11.90
N SER A 145 -2.40 -8.54 -12.49
CA SER A 145 -2.71 -8.80 -13.90
C SER A 145 -3.39 -7.61 -14.59
N SER A 146 -3.31 -7.58 -15.92
CA SER A 146 -4.02 -6.61 -16.76
C SER A 146 -5.53 -6.73 -16.63
N GLU A 147 -6.06 -7.92 -16.42
CA GLU A 147 -7.50 -8.11 -16.16
C GLU A 147 -7.96 -7.37 -14.90
N GLN A 148 -7.19 -7.48 -13.81
CA GLN A 148 -7.49 -6.73 -12.58
C GLN A 148 -7.39 -5.23 -12.81
N ILE A 149 -6.36 -4.74 -13.54
CA ILE A 149 -6.21 -3.32 -13.88
C ILE A 149 -7.44 -2.83 -14.66
N ASN A 150 -7.85 -3.57 -15.69
CA ASN A 150 -9.00 -3.21 -16.51
C ASN A 150 -10.28 -3.15 -15.69
N ARG A 151 -10.57 -4.19 -14.90
CA ARG A 151 -11.75 -4.20 -14.01
C ARG A 151 -11.77 -3.04 -13.03
N VAL A 152 -10.61 -2.70 -12.45
CA VAL A 152 -10.50 -1.56 -11.52
C VAL A 152 -10.81 -0.25 -12.24
N LEU A 153 -10.16 0.03 -13.37
CA LEU A 153 -10.33 1.28 -14.11
C LEU A 153 -11.74 1.45 -14.71
N ASP A 154 -12.41 0.33 -15.05
CA ASP A 154 -13.79 0.35 -15.55
C ASP A 154 -14.82 0.69 -14.47
N ASN A 155 -14.50 0.48 -13.18
CA ASN A 155 -15.47 0.57 -12.10
C ASN A 155 -15.13 1.61 -11.01
N TYR A 156 -13.85 2.00 -10.88
CA TYR A 156 -13.39 2.84 -9.77
C TYR A 156 -12.39 3.91 -10.22
N ALA A 157 -12.54 5.10 -9.67
CA ALA A 157 -11.57 6.19 -9.83
C ALA A 157 -10.49 6.07 -8.76
N ILE A 158 -9.35 5.47 -9.09
CA ILE A 158 -8.21 5.30 -8.19
C ILE A 158 -7.14 6.37 -8.42
N ASP A 159 -6.42 6.75 -7.37
CA ASP A 159 -5.32 7.71 -7.45
C ASP A 159 -3.96 7.03 -7.66
N LEU A 160 -3.81 5.79 -7.15
CA LEU A 160 -2.56 5.06 -7.27
C LEU A 160 -2.78 3.55 -7.40
N ILE A 161 -1.83 2.86 -7.98
CA ILE A 161 -1.86 1.41 -8.16
C ILE A 161 -0.48 0.80 -7.88
N GLN A 162 -0.47 -0.33 -7.19
CA GLN A 162 0.75 -1.12 -7.00
C GLN A 162 0.67 -2.40 -7.82
N LEU A 163 1.71 -2.68 -8.63
CA LEU A 163 1.71 -3.77 -9.57
C LEU A 163 3.11 -4.36 -9.80
N PRO A 164 3.21 -5.64 -10.23
CA PRO A 164 4.51 -6.27 -10.48
C PRO A 164 5.10 -5.77 -11.79
N ILE A 165 6.32 -5.23 -11.72
CA ILE A 165 7.17 -4.92 -12.88
C ILE A 165 8.62 -5.17 -12.45
N SER A 166 9.33 -5.95 -13.24
CA SER A 166 10.77 -6.15 -13.07
C SER A 166 11.43 -6.40 -14.43
N ILE A 167 12.75 -6.57 -14.43
CA ILE A 167 13.48 -6.98 -15.65
C ILE A 167 12.95 -8.32 -16.20
N LEU A 168 12.49 -9.22 -15.31
CA LEU A 168 11.98 -10.54 -15.68
C LEU A 168 10.46 -10.57 -15.89
N ASP A 169 9.71 -9.60 -15.34
CA ASP A 169 8.25 -9.52 -15.51
C ASP A 169 7.85 -8.19 -16.18
N GLN A 170 7.72 -8.25 -17.51
CA GLN A 170 7.36 -7.12 -18.37
C GLN A 170 5.96 -7.25 -18.97
N ARG A 171 5.13 -8.16 -18.48
CA ARG A 171 3.80 -8.43 -19.05
C ARG A 171 2.95 -7.17 -19.13
N LEU A 172 2.86 -6.40 -18.04
CA LEU A 172 2.06 -5.19 -17.95
C LEU A 172 2.64 -3.99 -18.73
N ILE A 173 3.90 -4.07 -19.16
CA ILE A 173 4.51 -3.11 -20.10
C ILE A 173 4.02 -3.42 -21.51
N ASN A 174 4.09 -4.70 -21.90
CA ASN A 174 3.90 -5.15 -23.27
C ASN A 174 2.42 -5.21 -23.69
N ASP A 175 1.49 -5.35 -22.74
CA ASP A 175 0.04 -5.46 -22.99
C ASP A 175 -0.71 -4.12 -23.01
N GLY A 176 0.00 -3.00 -22.86
CA GLY A 176 -0.59 -1.66 -22.87
C GLY A 176 -1.17 -1.20 -21.53
N SER A 177 -1.11 -2.00 -20.48
CA SER A 177 -1.67 -1.67 -19.15
C SER A 177 -1.11 -0.36 -18.58
N LEU A 178 0.22 -0.15 -18.72
CA LEU A 178 0.85 1.09 -18.24
C LEU A 178 0.40 2.34 -19.00
N ALA A 179 0.18 2.24 -20.30
CA ALA A 179 -0.33 3.34 -21.11
C ALA A 179 -1.74 3.73 -20.65
N ARG A 180 -2.60 2.75 -20.46
CA ARG A 180 -3.97 2.95 -19.95
C ARG A 180 -4.00 3.59 -18.55
N LEU A 181 -3.16 3.12 -17.62
CA LEU A 181 -3.04 3.73 -16.28
C LEU A 181 -2.60 5.20 -16.37
N LYS A 182 -1.67 5.51 -17.27
CA LYS A 182 -1.19 6.89 -17.49
C LYS A 182 -2.29 7.78 -18.05
N GLU A 183 -3.10 7.30 -18.99
CA GLU A 183 -4.25 8.04 -19.55
C GLU A 183 -5.27 8.39 -18.45
N HIS A 184 -5.43 7.53 -17.42
CA HIS A 184 -6.28 7.78 -16.26
C HIS A 184 -5.59 8.59 -15.14
N ASN A 185 -4.36 9.10 -15.38
CA ASN A 185 -3.56 9.83 -14.39
C ASN A 185 -3.31 9.07 -13.07
N VAL A 186 -3.25 7.74 -13.12
CA VAL A 186 -3.00 6.89 -11.95
C VAL A 186 -1.51 6.86 -11.64
N GLU A 187 -1.13 7.11 -10.39
CA GLU A 187 0.25 6.95 -9.91
C GLU A 187 0.61 5.47 -9.84
N ILE A 188 1.75 5.08 -10.42
CA ILE A 188 2.16 3.69 -10.55
C ILE A 188 3.32 3.40 -9.59
N HIS A 189 3.11 2.45 -8.68
CA HIS A 189 4.12 1.88 -7.81
C HIS A 189 4.50 0.48 -8.31
N ALA A 190 5.68 0.39 -8.93
CA ALA A 190 6.22 -0.90 -9.37
C ALA A 190 6.87 -1.65 -8.21
N ARG A 191 6.56 -2.94 -8.09
CA ARG A 191 7.20 -3.86 -7.16
C ARG A 191 7.64 -5.14 -7.87
N SER A 192 8.59 -5.85 -7.33
CA SER A 192 9.02 -7.18 -7.81
C SER A 192 8.27 -8.28 -7.08
#